data_e6d9cd0ca56b985a5aed4ea373cbc819
#
_entry.id   e6d9cd0ca56b985a5aed4ea373cbc819
#
_cell.length_a   1.000
_cell.length_b   1.000
_cell.length_c   1.000
_cell.angle_alpha   90.00
_cell.angle_beta   90.00
_cell.angle_gamma   90.00
#
_symmetry.space_group_name_H-M   'P 1'
#
loop_
_entity.id
_entity.type
_entity.pdbx_description
1 polymer ?
#
loop_
_entity_poly.entity_id
_entity_poly.type
_entity_poly.pdbx_seq_one_letter_code
_entity_poly.pdbx_strand_id
1 'polypeptide(L)'
;MTAALDWQDYAIGEHRVICPQCGDGKRTKNAGLKVDDRGAILHCFRCDYTESFRDKSSSIRRAPTIRPPRPPDQPQYTSLSPWGRALWQLTVELSGVAVAYLEHRHCVIPPIYGDLRWHPALRHPSGHVGPGLVALVTDIHTNEPLSLHRTWVTATGKAEVHPPRLQLANHSLKNGVIRLWPSEDVAHVLGIAEGVETALSMAHCVQPVWATIDAGHLAKFPLMAGLTELYISRDNDPAGIAASTSCAARWHAAGRRVEVSCQEKNDINDSVREAQYASDFHA
;
A
#
# COMPACT_ATOMS: atom_id res chain seq x y z
N MET A 1 2.32 -29.67 8.83
CA MET A 1 3.38 -29.22 9.77
C MET A 1 4.34 -28.37 8.97
N THR A 2 4.35 -27.06 9.15
CA THR A 2 5.33 -26.14 8.55
C THR A 2 6.68 -26.42 9.24
N ALA A 3 7.74 -26.61 8.43
CA ALA A 3 9.09 -26.79 8.96
C ALA A 3 9.46 -25.56 9.80
N ALA A 4 10.00 -25.78 10.99
CA ALA A 4 10.50 -24.71 11.84
C ALA A 4 11.57 -23.94 11.07
N LEU A 5 11.49 -22.60 11.07
CA LEU A 5 12.49 -21.75 10.44
C LEU A 5 13.80 -21.89 11.23
N ASP A 6 14.84 -22.40 10.60
CA ASP A 6 16.19 -22.33 11.18
C ASP A 6 16.86 -21.01 10.74
N TRP A 7 16.94 -20.08 11.68
CA TRP A 7 17.52 -18.77 11.41
C TRP A 7 19.04 -18.80 11.17
N GLN A 8 19.72 -19.84 11.60
CA GLN A 8 21.17 -20.01 11.43
C GLN A 8 21.57 -20.28 9.98
N ASP A 9 20.62 -20.68 9.13
CA ASP A 9 20.81 -20.84 7.69
C ASP A 9 20.91 -19.49 6.95
N TYR A 10 20.71 -18.38 7.65
CA TYR A 10 20.69 -17.04 7.04
C TYR A 10 21.91 -16.23 7.48
N ALA A 11 22.56 -15.56 6.52
CA ALA A 11 23.64 -14.63 6.80
C ALA A 11 23.16 -13.43 7.63
N ILE A 12 24.09 -12.73 8.30
CA ILE A 12 23.79 -11.47 8.99
C ILE A 12 23.19 -10.48 7.98
N GLY A 13 22.02 -9.90 8.31
CA GLY A 13 21.30 -8.98 7.43
C GLY A 13 19.79 -9.14 7.52
N GLU A 14 19.10 -8.55 6.54
CA GLU A 14 17.64 -8.60 6.44
C GLU A 14 17.21 -9.55 5.31
N HIS A 15 16.33 -10.49 5.62
CA HIS A 15 15.85 -11.52 4.71
C HIS A 15 14.33 -11.52 4.64
N ARG A 16 13.80 -11.99 3.52
CA ARG A 16 12.36 -12.26 3.36
C ARG A 16 12.14 -13.77 3.43
N VAL A 17 11.26 -14.18 4.35
CA VAL A 17 10.98 -15.59 4.65
C VAL A 17 9.48 -15.86 4.67
N ILE A 18 9.11 -17.13 4.64
CA ILE A 18 7.71 -17.56 4.81
C ILE A 18 7.41 -17.54 6.32
N CYS A 19 6.29 -16.94 6.71
CA CYS A 19 5.88 -16.94 8.12
C CYS A 19 5.55 -18.37 8.59
N PRO A 20 6.13 -18.83 9.71
CA PRO A 20 5.84 -20.16 10.24
C PRO A 20 4.40 -20.29 10.77
N GLN A 21 3.74 -19.19 11.13
CA GLN A 21 2.38 -19.21 11.67
C GLN A 21 1.30 -19.15 10.58
N CYS A 22 1.41 -18.26 9.61
CA CYS A 22 0.39 -18.04 8.57
C CYS A 22 0.86 -18.38 7.16
N GLY A 23 2.04 -18.99 7.02
CA GLY A 23 2.54 -19.50 5.75
C GLY A 23 1.69 -20.70 5.30
N ASP A 24 0.93 -20.51 4.23
CA ASP A 24 -0.07 -21.44 3.69
C ASP A 24 0.50 -22.45 2.68
N GLY A 25 1.81 -22.73 2.76
CA GLY A 25 2.52 -23.57 1.77
C GLY A 25 2.71 -22.91 0.40
N LYS A 26 2.20 -21.70 0.20
CA LYS A 26 2.48 -20.87 -0.97
C LYS A 26 3.85 -20.24 -0.82
N ARG A 27 4.60 -20.13 -1.91
CA ARG A 27 5.97 -19.58 -1.96
C ARG A 27 6.08 -18.09 -1.58
N THR A 28 5.05 -17.50 -0.98
CA THR A 28 5.01 -16.06 -0.69
C THR A 28 5.78 -15.76 0.60
N LYS A 29 6.89 -15.05 0.47
CA LYS A 29 7.74 -14.59 1.59
C LYS A 29 7.08 -13.38 2.26
N ASN A 30 6.21 -13.62 3.24
CA ASN A 30 5.36 -12.64 3.91
C ASN A 30 5.89 -12.16 5.27
N ALA A 31 7.09 -12.59 5.66
CA ALA A 31 7.74 -12.15 6.89
C ALA A 31 9.15 -11.61 6.62
N GLY A 32 9.57 -10.64 7.43
CA GLY A 32 10.93 -10.16 7.53
C GLY A 32 11.68 -10.93 8.62
N LEU A 33 12.88 -11.41 8.31
CA LEU A 33 13.83 -12.00 9.27
C LEU A 33 15.06 -11.10 9.30
N LYS A 34 15.34 -10.54 10.46
CA LYS A 34 16.57 -9.76 10.69
C LYS A 34 17.53 -10.59 11.55
N VAL A 35 18.68 -10.90 10.99
CA VAL A 35 19.74 -11.68 11.64
C VAL A 35 20.89 -10.77 12.03
N ASP A 36 21.35 -10.88 13.26
CA ASP A 36 22.54 -10.21 13.76
C ASP A 36 23.48 -11.22 14.47
N ASP A 37 24.58 -10.73 15.05
CA ASP A 37 25.58 -11.54 15.75
C ASP A 37 25.08 -12.14 17.09
N ARG A 38 23.86 -11.85 17.51
CA ARG A 38 23.24 -12.28 18.77
C ARG A 38 22.03 -13.17 18.59
N GLY A 39 21.49 -13.22 17.37
CA GLY A 39 20.31 -13.98 17.07
C GLY A 39 19.53 -13.44 15.87
N ALA A 40 18.24 -13.70 15.85
CA ALA A 40 17.38 -13.20 14.81
C ALA A 40 16.02 -12.77 15.36
N ILE A 41 15.37 -11.82 14.67
CA ILE A 41 14.01 -11.41 14.94
C ILE A 41 13.19 -11.58 13.65
N LEU A 42 12.10 -12.32 13.77
CA LEU A 42 11.13 -12.51 12.69
C LEU A 42 9.88 -11.69 12.99
N HIS A 43 9.40 -10.97 11.99
CA HIS A 43 8.12 -10.26 12.04
C HIS A 43 7.33 -10.52 10.75
N CYS A 44 6.08 -10.99 10.89
CA CYS A 44 5.19 -11.24 9.77
C CYS A 44 4.35 -9.99 9.47
N PHE A 45 4.38 -9.55 8.21
CA PHE A 45 3.60 -8.39 7.75
C PHE A 45 2.13 -8.71 7.45
N ARG A 46 1.74 -10.01 7.56
CA ARG A 46 0.37 -10.45 7.29
C ARG A 46 -0.43 -10.76 8.56
N CYS A 47 0.20 -11.33 9.59
CA CYS A 47 -0.48 -11.75 10.81
C CYS A 47 0.16 -11.21 12.09
N ASP A 48 1.12 -10.26 11.97
CA ASP A 48 1.86 -9.63 13.05
C ASP A 48 2.61 -10.61 13.98
N TYR A 49 2.73 -11.88 13.56
CA TYR A 49 3.52 -12.85 14.32
C TYR A 49 4.96 -12.37 14.44
N THR A 50 5.44 -12.32 15.68
CA THR A 50 6.82 -11.94 15.98
C THR A 50 7.48 -13.05 16.80
N GLU A 51 8.67 -13.45 16.39
CA GLU A 51 9.48 -14.45 17.10
C GLU A 51 10.92 -13.97 17.20
N SER A 52 11.55 -14.21 18.35
CA SER A 52 12.96 -13.87 18.56
C SER A 52 13.77 -15.13 18.86
N PHE A 53 14.84 -15.28 18.13
CA PHE A 53 15.80 -16.40 18.26
C PHE A 53 17.07 -15.86 18.90
N ARG A 54 17.63 -16.61 19.86
CA ARG A 54 18.92 -16.29 20.50
C ARG A 54 19.83 -17.49 20.42
N ASP A 55 21.09 -17.23 20.11
CA ASP A 55 22.10 -18.26 20.21
C ASP A 55 22.33 -18.63 21.69
N LYS A 56 21.99 -19.85 22.05
CA LYS A 56 22.17 -20.38 23.42
C LYS A 56 23.65 -20.70 23.75
N SER A 57 24.52 -20.64 22.77
CA SER A 57 25.94 -21.05 22.93
C SER A 57 26.85 -19.91 23.43
N SER A 58 26.41 -18.66 23.41
CA SER A 58 27.24 -17.51 23.83
C SER A 58 27.06 -17.15 25.30
N SER A 59 27.65 -17.95 26.22
CA SER A 59 27.80 -17.57 27.63
C SER A 59 28.95 -16.58 27.91
N ILE A 60 29.58 -16.04 26.87
CA ILE A 60 30.63 -15.02 27.02
C ILE A 60 29.96 -13.65 27.20
N ARG A 61 30.05 -13.12 28.44
CA ARG A 61 29.77 -11.71 28.70
C ARG A 61 30.78 -10.88 27.93
N ARG A 62 30.47 -10.56 26.67
CA ARG A 62 31.21 -9.54 25.91
C ARG A 62 30.93 -8.18 26.54
N ALA A 63 31.99 -7.40 26.76
CA ALA A 63 31.91 -5.99 27.15
C ALA A 63 30.93 -5.26 26.20
N PRO A 64 30.18 -4.25 26.67
CA PRO A 64 29.25 -3.52 25.84
C PRO A 64 30.00 -2.98 24.62
N THR A 65 29.71 -3.55 23.46
CA THR A 65 30.23 -3.02 22.20
C THR A 65 29.63 -1.62 22.05
N ILE A 66 30.48 -0.62 22.08
CA ILE A 66 30.07 0.76 21.72
C ILE A 66 29.52 0.65 20.31
N ARG A 67 28.19 0.70 20.18
CA ARG A 67 27.58 0.81 18.87
C ARG A 67 28.18 2.03 18.20
N PRO A 68 28.70 1.92 16.96
CA PRO A 68 28.99 3.13 16.22
C PRO A 68 27.75 4.02 16.29
N PRO A 69 27.90 5.34 16.46
CA PRO A 69 26.78 6.24 16.50
C PRO A 69 25.91 5.95 15.28
N ARG A 70 24.61 5.72 15.52
CA ARG A 70 23.64 5.58 14.44
C ARG A 70 23.89 6.74 13.49
N PRO A 71 24.04 6.49 12.16
CA PRO A 71 24.11 7.60 11.22
C PRO A 71 22.99 8.58 11.57
N PRO A 72 23.23 9.88 11.59
CA PRO A 72 22.20 10.85 11.93
C PRO A 72 20.96 10.49 11.12
N ASP A 73 19.81 10.41 11.81
CA ASP A 73 18.54 10.07 11.16
C ASP A 73 18.45 10.94 9.91
N GLN A 74 18.39 10.29 8.74
CA GLN A 74 18.29 11.02 7.49
C GLN A 74 17.13 12.00 7.62
N PRO A 75 17.23 13.24 7.14
CA PRO A 75 16.20 14.23 7.33
C PRO A 75 14.86 13.66 6.85
N GLN A 76 13.90 13.55 7.76
CA GLN A 76 12.56 13.12 7.42
C GLN A 76 11.86 14.29 6.72
N TYR A 77 11.51 14.09 5.48
CA TYR A 77 10.72 15.06 4.74
C TYR A 77 9.27 15.05 5.27
N THR A 78 8.78 16.19 5.71
CA THR A 78 7.36 16.40 6.10
C THR A 78 6.52 16.89 4.94
N SER A 79 7.14 17.24 3.81
CA SER A 79 6.54 17.58 2.52
C SER A 79 7.30 16.91 1.39
N LEU A 80 6.74 16.93 0.18
CA LEU A 80 7.39 16.34 -0.99
C LEU A 80 8.76 17.00 -1.24
N SER A 81 9.80 16.20 -1.28
CA SER A 81 11.17 16.66 -1.51
C SER A 81 11.37 17.31 -2.90
N PRO A 82 12.42 18.12 -3.11
CA PRO A 82 12.72 18.68 -4.43
C PRO A 82 12.85 17.61 -5.52
N TRP A 83 13.46 16.46 -5.20
CA TRP A 83 13.55 15.34 -6.11
C TRP A 83 12.17 14.75 -6.44
N GLY A 84 11.31 14.58 -5.43
CA GLY A 84 9.94 14.11 -5.63
C GLY A 84 9.12 15.07 -6.49
N ARG A 85 9.26 16.39 -6.29
CA ARG A 85 8.61 17.41 -7.13
C ARG A 85 9.11 17.34 -8.58
N ALA A 86 10.40 17.21 -8.80
CA ALA A 86 10.98 17.06 -10.13
C ALA A 86 10.46 15.78 -10.82
N LEU A 87 10.38 14.66 -10.10
CA LEU A 87 9.79 13.43 -10.64
C LEU A 87 8.32 13.61 -11.01
N TRP A 88 7.52 14.26 -10.13
CA TRP A 88 6.11 14.53 -10.41
C TRP A 88 5.92 15.40 -11.67
N GLN A 89 6.77 16.40 -11.86
CA GLN A 89 6.73 17.25 -13.07
C GLN A 89 7.08 16.50 -14.36
N LEU A 90 7.81 15.38 -14.28
CA LEU A 90 8.13 14.52 -15.42
C LEU A 90 7.04 13.50 -15.74
N THR A 91 6.01 13.40 -14.90
CA THR A 91 4.85 12.53 -15.18
C THR A 91 3.91 13.19 -16.18
N VAL A 92 3.19 12.34 -16.90
CA VAL A 92 2.19 12.76 -17.90
C VAL A 92 0.83 12.14 -17.59
N GLU A 93 -0.22 12.61 -18.26
CA GLU A 93 -1.57 12.05 -18.19
C GLU A 93 -1.58 10.58 -18.58
N LEU A 94 -2.46 9.80 -17.92
CA LEU A 94 -2.60 8.37 -18.17
C LEU A 94 -2.82 8.08 -19.65
N SER A 95 -1.96 7.24 -20.23
CA SER A 95 -2.04 6.80 -21.61
C SER A 95 -1.27 5.51 -21.86
N GLY A 96 -1.43 4.89 -23.00
CA GLY A 96 -0.66 3.72 -23.44
C GLY A 96 -0.68 2.59 -22.41
N VAL A 97 0.50 2.15 -21.97
CA VAL A 97 0.64 1.02 -21.02
C VAL A 97 -0.09 1.25 -19.69
N ALA A 98 -0.14 2.50 -19.21
CA ALA A 98 -0.82 2.82 -17.96
C ALA A 98 -2.34 2.61 -18.05
N VAL A 99 -2.95 3.06 -19.15
CA VAL A 99 -4.38 2.83 -19.42
C VAL A 99 -4.64 1.35 -19.63
N ALA A 100 -3.85 0.66 -20.48
CA ALA A 100 -4.01 -0.78 -20.71
C ALA A 100 -3.90 -1.60 -19.42
N TYR A 101 -2.99 -1.23 -18.51
CA TYR A 101 -2.90 -1.84 -17.18
C TYR A 101 -4.18 -1.67 -16.36
N LEU A 102 -4.69 -0.43 -16.27
CA LEU A 102 -5.89 -0.13 -15.50
C LEU A 102 -7.13 -0.83 -16.09
N GLU A 103 -7.27 -0.84 -17.42
CA GLU A 103 -8.34 -1.56 -18.12
C GLU A 103 -8.24 -3.08 -17.87
N HIS A 104 -7.04 -3.67 -17.98
CA HIS A 104 -6.82 -5.08 -17.66
C HIS A 104 -7.18 -5.43 -16.20
N ARG A 105 -7.04 -4.45 -15.29
CA ARG A 105 -7.43 -4.58 -13.89
C ARG A 105 -8.89 -4.20 -13.63
N HIS A 106 -9.68 -3.92 -14.66
CA HIS A 106 -11.06 -3.45 -14.55
C HIS A 106 -11.21 -2.22 -13.64
N CYS A 107 -10.27 -1.30 -13.74
CA CYS A 107 -10.28 -0.04 -13.03
C CYS A 107 -10.92 1.04 -13.89
N VAL A 108 -11.72 1.91 -13.28
CA VAL A 108 -12.16 3.15 -13.92
C VAL A 108 -10.95 4.06 -14.13
N ILE A 109 -10.83 4.68 -15.29
CA ILE A 109 -9.79 5.68 -15.53
C ILE A 109 -10.20 6.96 -14.81
N PRO A 110 -9.42 7.45 -13.84
CA PRO A 110 -9.76 8.65 -13.10
C PRO A 110 -9.64 9.91 -13.94
N PRO A 111 -10.26 11.03 -13.54
CA PRO A 111 -10.14 12.30 -14.26
C PRO A 111 -8.68 12.81 -14.27
N ILE A 112 -8.32 13.55 -15.29
CA ILE A 112 -6.96 14.09 -15.50
C ILE A 112 -6.51 15.05 -14.38
N TYR A 113 -7.45 15.62 -13.63
CA TYR A 113 -7.20 16.53 -12.50
C TYR A 113 -6.94 15.80 -11.19
N GLY A 114 -7.07 14.45 -11.18
CA GLY A 114 -6.75 13.63 -10.02
C GLY A 114 -5.25 13.47 -9.81
N ASP A 115 -4.90 12.93 -8.65
CA ASP A 115 -3.51 12.74 -8.20
C ASP A 115 -2.87 11.46 -8.78
N LEU A 116 -3.35 10.92 -9.91
CA LEU A 116 -2.78 9.76 -10.58
C LEU A 116 -2.29 10.12 -11.98
N ARG A 117 -1.01 9.93 -12.21
CA ARG A 117 -0.32 10.09 -13.49
C ARG A 117 0.56 8.89 -13.78
N TRP A 118 1.32 8.90 -14.85
CA TRP A 118 2.29 7.88 -15.14
C TRP A 118 3.59 8.44 -15.70
N HIS A 119 4.63 7.60 -15.65
CA HIS A 119 5.95 7.89 -16.25
C HIS A 119 6.33 6.71 -17.14
N PRO A 120 6.67 6.94 -18.45
CA PRO A 120 6.95 5.84 -19.39
C PRO A 120 8.23 5.06 -19.06
N ALA A 121 9.19 5.68 -18.38
CA ALA A 121 10.49 5.12 -18.07
C ALA A 121 10.87 5.40 -16.59
N LEU A 122 10.03 4.97 -15.66
CA LEU A 122 10.24 5.14 -14.23
C LEU A 122 11.37 4.22 -13.75
N ARG A 123 12.36 4.81 -13.05
CA ARG A 123 13.49 4.05 -12.52
C ARG A 123 13.14 3.40 -11.19
N HIS A 124 13.35 2.08 -11.09
CA HIS A 124 13.26 1.31 -9.85
C HIS A 124 14.64 1.23 -9.16
N PRO A 125 14.72 1.16 -7.80
CA PRO A 125 15.99 1.01 -7.08
C PRO A 125 16.82 -0.22 -7.48
N SER A 126 16.20 -1.30 -7.98
CA SER A 126 16.91 -2.47 -8.53
C SER A 126 17.65 -2.19 -9.84
N GLY A 127 17.52 -0.99 -10.42
CA GLY A 127 18.08 -0.65 -11.72
C GLY A 127 17.12 -0.86 -12.90
N HIS A 128 15.97 -1.51 -12.70
CA HIS A 128 14.94 -1.62 -13.73
C HIS A 128 14.42 -0.23 -14.12
N VAL A 129 14.14 -0.06 -15.41
CA VAL A 129 13.52 1.15 -15.97
C VAL A 129 12.34 0.72 -16.85
N GLY A 130 11.15 1.21 -16.54
CA GLY A 130 9.95 0.83 -17.26
C GLY A 130 8.74 1.68 -16.92
N PRO A 131 7.58 1.43 -17.54
CA PRO A 131 6.35 2.15 -17.25
C PRO A 131 5.96 2.04 -15.77
N GLY A 132 5.50 3.14 -15.19
CA GLY A 132 5.02 3.12 -13.83
C GLY A 132 3.94 4.15 -13.57
N LEU A 133 2.90 3.75 -12.84
CA LEU A 133 1.94 4.68 -12.25
C LEU A 133 2.63 5.48 -11.15
N VAL A 134 2.35 6.76 -11.09
CA VAL A 134 2.84 7.67 -10.07
C VAL A 134 1.64 8.40 -9.49
N ALA A 135 1.35 8.16 -8.24
CA ALA A 135 0.28 8.84 -7.52
C ALA A 135 0.88 9.84 -6.53
N LEU A 136 0.34 11.06 -6.52
CA LEU A 136 0.72 12.07 -5.54
C LEU A 136 0.00 11.78 -4.23
N VAL A 137 0.77 11.68 -3.15
CA VAL A 137 0.24 11.60 -1.80
C VAL A 137 0.19 13.00 -1.23
N THR A 138 -0.99 13.45 -0.82
CA THR A 138 -1.21 14.79 -0.26
C THR A 138 -1.80 14.69 1.15
N ASP A 139 -1.52 15.67 2.01
CA ASP A 139 -2.16 15.76 3.34
C ASP A 139 -3.66 16.00 3.17
N ILE A 140 -4.49 15.23 3.88
CA ILE A 140 -5.94 15.28 3.74
C ILE A 140 -6.55 16.62 4.17
N HIS A 141 -5.87 17.35 5.07
CA HIS A 141 -6.38 18.61 5.63
C HIS A 141 -5.84 19.83 4.91
N THR A 142 -4.56 19.81 4.52
CA THR A 142 -3.86 20.98 3.96
C THR A 142 -3.67 20.91 2.45
N ASN A 143 -3.87 19.75 1.85
CA ASN A 143 -3.61 19.46 0.44
C ASN A 143 -2.10 19.57 0.06
N GLU A 144 -1.22 19.69 1.04
CA GLU A 144 0.23 19.77 0.79
C GLU A 144 0.77 18.44 0.26
N PRO A 145 1.58 18.44 -0.80
CA PRO A 145 2.24 17.26 -1.30
C PRO A 145 3.22 16.67 -0.26
N LEU A 146 3.03 15.41 0.10
CA LEU A 146 3.84 14.71 1.09
C LEU A 146 4.84 13.73 0.45
N SER A 147 4.39 12.95 -0.52
CA SER A 147 5.17 11.85 -1.11
C SER A 147 4.65 11.46 -2.47
N LEU A 148 5.31 10.48 -3.10
CA LEU A 148 4.81 9.78 -4.30
C LEU A 148 4.66 8.30 -3.99
N HIS A 149 3.55 7.72 -4.41
CA HIS A 149 3.33 6.29 -4.47
C HIS A 149 3.56 5.83 -5.92
N ARG A 150 4.49 4.91 -6.12
CA ARG A 150 4.95 4.46 -7.44
C ARG A 150 4.66 2.99 -7.62
N THR A 151 4.05 2.61 -8.75
CA THR A 151 3.75 1.20 -9.08
C THR A 151 4.28 0.93 -10.48
N TRP A 152 5.26 0.02 -10.61
CA TRP A 152 5.78 -0.40 -11.92
C TRP A 152 4.82 -1.41 -12.54
N VAL A 153 4.47 -1.17 -13.81
CA VAL A 153 3.40 -1.91 -14.50
C VAL A 153 3.81 -2.35 -15.89
N THR A 154 3.13 -3.37 -16.37
CA THR A 154 3.03 -3.76 -17.79
C THR A 154 1.58 -3.61 -18.22
N ALA A 155 1.24 -3.84 -19.48
CA ALA A 155 -0.14 -3.78 -19.94
C ALA A 155 -1.06 -4.80 -19.25
N THR A 156 -0.52 -5.92 -18.77
CA THR A 156 -1.29 -7.05 -18.22
C THR A 156 -1.03 -7.33 -16.75
N GLY A 157 -0.25 -6.50 -16.06
CA GLY A 157 0.04 -6.72 -14.64
C GLY A 157 1.09 -5.78 -14.09
N LYS A 158 1.51 -6.03 -12.85
CA LYS A 158 2.67 -5.35 -12.27
C LYS A 158 3.96 -5.88 -12.89
N ALA A 159 4.94 -5.00 -13.05
CA ALA A 159 6.25 -5.40 -13.55
C ALA A 159 6.93 -6.41 -12.60
N GLU A 160 7.76 -7.28 -13.15
CA GLU A 160 8.53 -8.29 -12.40
C GLU A 160 9.72 -7.67 -11.66
N VAL A 161 9.43 -6.68 -10.80
CA VAL A 161 10.39 -6.06 -9.88
C VAL A 161 9.94 -6.24 -8.44
N HIS A 162 10.86 -6.22 -7.52
CA HIS A 162 10.51 -6.45 -6.11
C HIS A 162 11.08 -5.36 -5.21
N PRO A 163 10.20 -4.70 -4.43
CA PRO A 163 8.73 -4.73 -4.51
C PRO A 163 8.20 -3.92 -5.70
N PRO A 164 7.08 -4.31 -6.34
CA PRO A 164 6.55 -3.59 -7.50
C PRO A 164 5.89 -2.26 -7.16
N ARG A 165 5.70 -1.96 -5.87
CA ARG A 165 5.18 -0.70 -5.33
C ARG A 165 6.17 -0.11 -4.34
N LEU A 166 6.41 1.18 -4.42
CA LEU A 166 7.28 1.91 -3.50
C LEU A 166 6.79 3.33 -3.29
N GLN A 167 6.86 3.76 -2.04
CA GLN A 167 6.77 5.16 -1.66
C GLN A 167 8.16 5.82 -1.71
N LEU A 168 8.24 7.13 -1.63
CA LEU A 168 9.53 7.81 -1.49
C LEU A 168 10.08 7.55 -0.08
N ALA A 169 11.35 7.14 -0.02
CA ALA A 169 12.02 6.93 1.26
C ALA A 169 12.12 8.25 2.06
N ASN A 170 12.10 8.13 3.38
CA ASN A 170 12.26 9.25 4.33
C ASN A 170 11.19 10.36 4.24
N HIS A 171 10.04 10.10 3.60
CA HIS A 171 8.90 11.00 3.60
C HIS A 171 7.87 10.60 4.65
N SER A 172 7.36 11.58 5.39
CA SER A 172 6.21 11.37 6.28
C SER A 172 4.95 11.21 5.44
N LEU A 173 4.18 10.17 5.74
CA LEU A 173 2.86 9.95 5.12
C LEU A 173 1.72 10.29 6.08
N LYS A 174 2.01 10.91 7.22
CA LYS A 174 1.00 11.25 8.22
C LYS A 174 -0.12 12.06 7.56
N ASN A 175 -1.37 11.62 7.76
CA ASN A 175 -2.57 12.16 7.14
C ASN A 175 -2.59 12.08 5.60
N GLY A 176 -1.76 11.22 5.01
CA GLY A 176 -1.64 11.10 3.56
C GLY A 176 -2.85 10.40 2.92
N VAL A 177 -3.30 10.93 1.79
CA VAL A 177 -4.28 10.31 0.89
C VAL A 177 -3.85 10.53 -0.55
N ILE A 178 -4.39 9.73 -1.47
CA ILE A 178 -4.29 9.91 -2.91
C ILE A 178 -5.68 10.29 -3.42
N ARG A 179 -5.84 11.50 -3.90
CA ARG A 179 -7.09 12.02 -4.44
C ARG A 179 -7.23 11.60 -5.90
N LEU A 180 -7.84 10.44 -6.14
CA LEU A 180 -8.07 9.96 -7.52
C LEU A 180 -9.07 10.84 -8.25
N TRP A 181 -10.01 11.47 -7.54
CA TRP A 181 -10.82 12.59 -7.94
C TRP A 181 -10.44 13.81 -7.11
N PRO A 182 -10.41 15.02 -7.66
CA PRO A 182 -10.08 16.23 -6.93
C PRO A 182 -11.09 16.50 -5.79
N SER A 183 -10.66 17.28 -4.79
CA SER A 183 -11.51 17.59 -3.63
C SER A 183 -12.80 18.33 -4.01
N GLU A 184 -12.77 19.07 -5.10
CA GLU A 184 -13.89 19.85 -5.63
C GLU A 184 -15.05 18.98 -6.12
N ASP A 185 -14.75 17.72 -6.50
CA ASP A 185 -15.76 16.74 -6.92
C ASP A 185 -16.42 16.06 -5.71
N VAL A 186 -15.84 16.21 -4.51
CA VAL A 186 -16.34 15.59 -3.28
C VAL A 186 -17.43 16.50 -2.66
N ALA A 187 -18.69 16.11 -2.79
CA ALA A 187 -19.82 16.83 -2.19
C ALA A 187 -20.31 16.14 -0.90
N HIS A 188 -21.21 15.17 -1.05
CA HIS A 188 -21.83 14.47 0.09
C HIS A 188 -21.38 13.03 0.25
N VAL A 189 -20.82 12.45 -0.80
CA VAL A 189 -20.43 11.04 -0.91
C VAL A 189 -18.96 10.94 -1.25
N LEU A 190 -18.26 9.97 -0.64
CA LEU A 190 -16.90 9.62 -0.99
C LEU A 190 -16.70 8.10 -0.83
N GLY A 191 -16.06 7.50 -1.81
CA GLY A 191 -15.54 6.14 -1.69
C GLY A 191 -14.07 6.16 -1.25
N ILE A 192 -13.67 5.24 -0.37
CA ILE A 192 -12.28 5.08 0.03
C ILE A 192 -11.85 3.60 0.01
N ALA A 193 -10.60 3.35 -0.36
CA ALA A 193 -9.98 2.04 -0.28
C ALA A 193 -8.51 2.17 0.11
N GLU A 194 -7.85 1.07 0.51
CA GLU A 194 -6.43 1.10 0.85
C GLU A 194 -5.55 1.38 -0.38
N GLY A 195 -5.79 0.64 -1.46
CA GLY A 195 -5.00 0.72 -2.68
C GLY A 195 -5.64 1.53 -3.79
N VAL A 196 -4.80 2.05 -4.69
CA VAL A 196 -5.24 2.79 -5.88
C VAL A 196 -6.14 1.94 -6.77
N GLU A 197 -5.72 0.70 -7.08
CA GLU A 197 -6.47 -0.19 -7.94
C GLU A 197 -7.83 -0.56 -7.33
N THR A 198 -7.87 -0.86 -6.02
CA THR A 198 -9.12 -1.17 -5.29
C THR A 198 -10.10 0.01 -5.33
N ALA A 199 -9.60 1.24 -5.10
CA ALA A 199 -10.40 2.45 -5.19
C ALA A 199 -10.96 2.67 -6.61
N LEU A 200 -10.11 2.49 -7.63
CA LEU A 200 -10.54 2.65 -9.03
C LEU A 200 -11.52 1.57 -9.49
N SER A 201 -11.44 0.35 -8.93
CA SER A 201 -12.45 -0.69 -9.19
C SER A 201 -13.78 -0.38 -8.51
N MET A 202 -13.76 0.16 -7.28
CA MET A 202 -14.97 0.63 -6.60
C MET A 202 -15.65 1.79 -7.34
N ALA A 203 -14.90 2.57 -8.12
CA ALA A 203 -15.42 3.71 -8.88
C ALA A 203 -16.47 3.33 -9.95
N HIS A 204 -16.63 2.05 -10.30
CA HIS A 204 -17.77 1.58 -11.09
C HIS A 204 -19.12 1.71 -10.36
N CYS A 205 -19.11 1.74 -9.03
CA CYS A 205 -20.32 1.83 -8.21
C CYS A 205 -20.47 3.18 -7.51
N VAL A 206 -19.37 3.78 -7.09
CA VAL A 206 -19.35 5.02 -6.28
C VAL A 206 -18.25 5.94 -6.77
N GLN A 207 -18.58 7.18 -7.05
CA GLN A 207 -17.64 8.25 -7.35
C GLN A 207 -18.05 9.52 -6.60
N PRO A 208 -17.10 10.36 -6.18
CA PRO A 208 -15.64 10.25 -6.31
C PRO A 208 -15.03 9.18 -5.37
N VAL A 209 -13.77 8.79 -5.66
CA VAL A 209 -13.02 7.84 -4.82
C VAL A 209 -11.59 8.32 -4.52
N TRP A 210 -11.10 8.00 -3.32
CA TRP A 210 -9.72 8.24 -2.89
C TRP A 210 -9.05 6.95 -2.40
N ALA A 211 -7.72 6.89 -2.47
CA ALA A 211 -6.96 5.80 -1.86
C ALA A 211 -6.27 6.28 -0.58
N THR A 212 -6.34 5.46 0.47
CA THR A 212 -5.81 5.78 1.81
C THR A 212 -4.41 5.23 2.05
N ILE A 213 -3.78 4.65 1.02
CA ILE A 213 -2.39 4.16 1.02
C ILE A 213 -2.22 2.83 1.75
N ASP A 214 -2.76 2.68 2.95
CA ASP A 214 -2.67 1.48 3.78
C ASP A 214 -3.81 1.42 4.82
N ALA A 215 -3.94 0.26 5.50
CA ALA A 215 -4.94 0.02 6.54
C ALA A 215 -4.84 1.03 7.71
N GLY A 216 -3.64 1.48 8.07
CA GLY A 216 -3.44 2.43 9.16
C GLY A 216 -4.02 3.82 8.85
N HIS A 217 -3.91 4.26 7.59
CA HIS A 217 -4.52 5.50 7.13
C HIS A 217 -6.04 5.35 6.99
N LEU A 218 -6.52 4.22 6.45
CA LEU A 218 -7.95 3.91 6.39
C LEU A 218 -8.58 3.93 7.77
N ALA A 219 -7.97 3.26 8.76
CA ALA A 219 -8.46 3.26 10.14
C ALA A 219 -8.60 4.66 10.74
N LYS A 220 -7.75 5.61 10.33
CA LYS A 220 -7.69 6.98 10.85
C LYS A 220 -8.35 8.01 9.93
N PHE A 221 -8.98 7.59 8.84
CA PHE A 221 -9.58 8.52 7.87
C PHE A 221 -10.53 9.48 8.58
N PRO A 222 -10.31 10.81 8.55
CA PRO A 222 -10.99 11.77 9.40
C PRO A 222 -12.43 12.00 8.96
N LEU A 223 -13.23 12.54 9.85
CA LEU A 223 -14.52 13.13 9.51
C LEU A 223 -14.28 14.38 8.68
N MET A 224 -14.92 14.46 7.53
CA MET A 224 -14.80 15.60 6.63
C MET A 224 -16.11 16.43 6.65
N ALA A 225 -15.97 17.75 6.67
CA ALA A 225 -17.12 18.65 6.61
C ALA A 225 -17.87 18.45 5.27
N GLY A 226 -19.19 18.44 5.31
CA GLY A 226 -20.04 18.27 4.13
C GLY A 226 -20.29 16.83 3.71
N LEU A 227 -19.38 15.87 4.00
CA LEU A 227 -19.60 14.47 3.72
C LEU A 227 -20.65 13.88 4.66
N THR A 228 -21.67 13.25 4.09
CA THR A 228 -22.74 12.55 4.82
C THR A 228 -22.66 11.04 4.67
N GLU A 229 -22.04 10.58 3.60
CA GLU A 229 -21.93 9.15 3.25
C GLU A 229 -20.49 8.78 2.91
N LEU A 230 -20.02 7.67 3.48
CA LEU A 230 -18.71 7.08 3.22
C LEU A 230 -18.88 5.64 2.76
N TYR A 231 -18.27 5.30 1.64
CA TYR A 231 -18.18 3.93 1.14
C TYR A 231 -16.76 3.43 1.30
N ILE A 232 -16.59 2.28 1.95
CA ILE A 232 -15.28 1.69 2.23
C ILE A 232 -15.15 0.37 1.50
N SER A 233 -14.21 0.27 0.56
CA SER A 233 -13.78 -1.02 0.02
C SER A 233 -12.55 -1.50 0.76
N ARG A 234 -12.72 -2.57 1.55
CA ARG A 234 -11.65 -3.12 2.37
C ARG A 234 -11.01 -4.35 1.75
N ASP A 235 -9.74 -4.55 2.01
CA ASP A 235 -9.06 -5.82 1.74
C ASP A 235 -9.60 -6.91 2.70
N ASN A 236 -9.71 -8.14 2.23
CA ASN A 236 -10.26 -9.25 3.01
C ASN A 236 -9.17 -9.95 3.85
N ASP A 237 -8.43 -9.14 4.61
CA ASP A 237 -7.44 -9.60 5.56
C ASP A 237 -7.71 -9.00 6.96
N PRO A 238 -7.07 -9.52 8.02
CA PRO A 238 -7.30 -9.02 9.39
C PRO A 238 -7.05 -7.53 9.56
N ALA A 239 -6.05 -6.95 8.86
CA ALA A 239 -5.72 -5.53 8.95
C ALA A 239 -6.80 -4.66 8.32
N GLY A 240 -7.25 -5.00 7.09
CA GLY A 240 -8.34 -4.30 6.40
C GLY A 240 -9.67 -4.39 7.15
N ILE A 241 -9.97 -5.56 7.74
CA ILE A 241 -11.17 -5.74 8.60
C ILE A 241 -11.12 -4.81 9.81
N ALA A 242 -10.01 -4.80 10.55
CA ALA A 242 -9.86 -3.96 11.73
C ALA A 242 -9.90 -2.46 11.37
N ALA A 243 -9.24 -2.07 10.28
CA ALA A 243 -9.18 -0.70 9.80
C ALA A 243 -10.55 -0.17 9.39
N SER A 244 -11.28 -0.92 8.55
CA SER A 244 -12.62 -0.54 8.10
C SER A 244 -13.61 -0.48 9.25
N THR A 245 -13.57 -1.43 10.19
CA THR A 245 -14.40 -1.43 11.40
C THR A 245 -14.15 -0.18 12.26
N SER A 246 -12.88 0.16 12.49
CA SER A 246 -12.51 1.36 13.26
C SER A 246 -12.96 2.65 12.59
N CYS A 247 -12.77 2.76 11.27
CA CYS A 247 -13.22 3.90 10.49
C CYS A 247 -14.74 4.03 10.51
N ALA A 248 -15.48 2.95 10.20
CA ALA A 248 -16.93 2.94 10.18
C ALA A 248 -17.53 3.29 11.53
N ALA A 249 -17.02 2.72 12.63
CA ALA A 249 -17.51 3.04 13.98
C ALA A 249 -17.42 4.53 14.30
N ARG A 250 -16.28 5.18 13.95
CA ARG A 250 -16.08 6.62 14.17
C ARG A 250 -17.06 7.48 13.37
N TRP A 251 -17.30 7.12 12.10
CA TRP A 251 -18.22 7.84 11.22
C TRP A 251 -19.67 7.64 11.63
N HIS A 252 -20.08 6.43 12.02
CA HIS A 252 -21.40 6.15 12.58
C HIS A 252 -21.66 6.92 13.90
N ALA A 253 -20.67 6.96 14.79
CA ALA A 253 -20.76 7.73 16.03
C ALA A 253 -20.98 9.24 15.79
N ALA A 254 -20.54 9.75 14.63
CA ALA A 254 -20.76 11.12 14.20
C ALA A 254 -22.09 11.31 13.41
N GLY A 255 -22.96 10.29 13.36
CA GLY A 255 -24.24 10.34 12.67
C GLY A 255 -24.13 10.31 11.14
N ARG A 256 -23.04 9.78 10.58
CA ARG A 256 -22.82 9.66 9.14
C ARG A 256 -23.17 8.25 8.66
N ARG A 257 -23.64 8.14 7.41
CA ARG A 257 -23.85 6.85 6.76
C ARG A 257 -22.50 6.26 6.34
N VAL A 258 -22.30 4.99 6.64
CA VAL A 258 -21.12 4.25 6.18
C VAL A 258 -21.55 2.90 5.64
N GLU A 259 -21.04 2.57 4.46
CA GLU A 259 -21.18 1.23 3.89
C GLU A 259 -19.79 0.62 3.70
N VAL A 260 -19.63 -0.63 4.11
CA VAL A 260 -18.39 -1.36 3.97
C VAL A 260 -18.64 -2.53 3.01
N SER A 261 -18.00 -2.53 1.87
CA SER A 261 -18.03 -3.65 0.96
C SER A 261 -17.13 -4.77 1.48
N CYS A 262 -17.73 -5.95 1.67
CA CYS A 262 -17.04 -7.17 2.02
C CYS A 262 -17.02 -8.06 0.77
N GLN A 263 -15.87 -8.22 0.16
CA GLN A 263 -15.71 -9.15 -0.95
C GLN A 263 -15.36 -10.54 -0.40
N GLU A 264 -15.91 -11.60 -0.99
CA GLU A 264 -15.51 -12.97 -0.66
C GLU A 264 -14.04 -13.23 -0.99
N LYS A 265 -13.48 -12.48 -1.92
CA LYS A 265 -12.08 -12.51 -2.33
C LYS A 265 -11.25 -11.39 -1.70
N ASN A 266 -9.94 -11.50 -1.82
CA ASN A 266 -9.01 -10.61 -1.12
C ASN A 266 -9.17 -9.14 -1.51
N ASP A 267 -9.72 -8.86 -2.71
CA ASP A 267 -9.86 -7.48 -3.20
C ASP A 267 -11.05 -7.38 -4.19
N ILE A 268 -11.72 -6.22 -4.26
CA ILE A 268 -12.85 -5.95 -5.17
C ILE A 268 -12.45 -6.11 -6.63
N ASN A 269 -11.20 -5.83 -6.95
CA ASN A 269 -10.64 -5.95 -8.28
C ASN A 269 -10.70 -7.38 -8.82
N ASP A 270 -10.45 -8.38 -7.95
CA ASP A 270 -10.56 -9.79 -8.31
C ASP A 270 -12.03 -10.19 -8.54
N SER A 271 -12.95 -9.64 -7.76
CA SER A 271 -14.40 -9.90 -7.91
C SER A 271 -14.99 -9.28 -9.18
N VAL A 272 -14.59 -8.05 -9.53
CA VAL A 272 -15.03 -7.37 -10.77
C VAL A 272 -14.53 -8.13 -12.01
N ARG A 273 -13.28 -8.59 -11.99
CA ARG A 273 -12.71 -9.39 -13.09
C ARG A 273 -13.53 -10.65 -13.35
N GLU A 274 -13.92 -11.38 -12.31
CA GLU A 274 -14.69 -12.62 -12.48
C GLU A 274 -16.13 -12.39 -12.92
N ALA A 275 -16.78 -11.34 -12.43
CA ALA A 275 -18.12 -10.97 -12.86
C ALA A 275 -18.15 -10.66 -14.37
N GLN A 276 -17.12 -9.99 -14.89
CA GLN A 276 -17.00 -9.71 -16.33
C GLN A 276 -16.68 -10.97 -17.12
N TYR A 277 -15.76 -11.83 -16.66
CA TYR A 277 -15.53 -13.11 -17.34
C TYR A 277 -16.80 -13.96 -17.43
N ALA A 278 -17.62 -13.95 -16.38
CA ALA A 278 -18.89 -14.67 -16.40
C ALA A 278 -19.90 -14.09 -17.40
N SER A 279 -19.93 -12.77 -17.60
CA SER A 279 -20.81 -12.11 -18.57
C SER A 279 -20.38 -12.35 -20.02
N ASP A 280 -19.09 -12.41 -20.29
CA ASP A 280 -18.55 -12.64 -21.63
C ASP A 280 -18.73 -14.08 -22.13
N PHE A 281 -18.94 -15.06 -21.21
CA PHE A 281 -19.26 -16.45 -21.56
C PHE A 281 -20.74 -16.68 -21.83
N HIS A 282 -21.64 -15.73 -21.56
CA HIS A 282 -23.09 -15.84 -21.75
C HIS A 282 -23.63 -14.90 -22.84
N ALA A 283 -22.75 -14.19 -23.54
CA ALA A 283 -23.06 -13.36 -24.69
C ALA A 283 -22.60 -14.03 -26.00
#